data_b03297729252824dd253186981269ca7
#
_entry.id   b03297729252824dd253186981269ca7
#
_cell.length_a   1.000
_cell.length_b   1.000
_cell.length_c   1.000
_cell.angle_alpha   90.00
_cell.angle_beta   90.00
_cell.angle_gamma   90.00
#
_symmetry.space_group_name_H-M   'P 1'
#
loop_
_entity.id
_entity.type
_entity.pdbx_description
1 polymer ?
#
loop_
_entity_poly.entity_id
_entity_poly.type
_entity_poly.pdbx_seq_one_letter_code
_entity_poly.pdbx_strand_id
1 'polypeptide(L)'
;MPNSSLDRENIKNLLVELVRQPSISNTEQEITMGNKVKNILKDISYFKENPDKLFIEPLKNDPLNRNFIAALLESDDSSNKTVILMGHYDVVEVDDYGNDKDLAFRPLELTDKIINEDYDYLPELVKNDIIDGDYLFGRGVSDMKGGQAVQISILKYYAENLDELPGNILFLSVPDEETSSRGAINSVPFLNKLKRTKNLDYQVIIDSEPMVPKHPQDEKKYIYTGSAGKSVVFFYIEGIETHATNLFDGLNSNLIASKIVSSLEGNMDFKEQIDSELITAPPSCLKLRDEKKLYSAQTPKKTITYFNMPVLTVTPKETIHKLIELAQESFQEVIAKFEESRNEFYKLNNTEFTPLDMEPKVITYKELYKSAYSNEGEKLEEKIREVFDNSKDELQQQDLALKIVDEVDYYADIEGPKIVIGFLPPYYPSILNENKTEKDKKLNKIVNKLIKRYNDKYDGNMKLSKSFLGISDLSYYKLMDYVNVKEYLKPNMPDWGLDYELPLDEINELNIPVMNLGVYGKDSHKHYERLEQNFSFEILPFLLKDAITNFLD
;
A
#
# COMPACT_ATOMS: atom_id res chain seq x y z
N MET A 1 -16.96 18.62 -34.89
CA MET A 1 -15.91 19.23 -34.05
C MET A 1 -14.64 18.44 -34.29
N PRO A 2 -13.45 19.03 -34.35
CA PRO A 2 -12.24 18.21 -34.41
C PRO A 2 -12.21 17.32 -33.16
N ASN A 3 -11.75 16.07 -33.30
CA ASN A 3 -11.64 15.08 -32.23
C ASN A 3 -10.93 15.71 -31.01
N SER A 4 -11.66 15.97 -29.95
CA SER A 4 -11.09 16.44 -28.68
C SER A 4 -10.25 15.32 -28.05
N SER A 5 -9.15 15.65 -27.38
CA SER A 5 -8.38 14.68 -26.61
C SER A 5 -9.23 13.98 -25.52
N LEU A 6 -10.38 14.57 -25.15
CA LEU A 6 -11.35 14.02 -24.20
C LEU A 6 -12.46 13.17 -24.86
N ASP A 7 -12.40 12.91 -26.17
CA ASP A 7 -13.36 12.00 -26.81
C ASP A 7 -13.11 10.56 -26.36
N ARG A 8 -14.20 9.83 -26.12
CA ARG A 8 -14.20 8.43 -25.65
C ARG A 8 -13.22 7.54 -26.42
N GLU A 9 -13.25 7.60 -27.76
CA GLU A 9 -12.37 6.76 -28.57
C GLU A 9 -10.88 7.13 -28.43
N ASN A 10 -10.55 8.39 -28.24
CA ASN A 10 -9.18 8.81 -28.00
C ASN A 10 -8.65 8.32 -26.65
N ILE A 11 -9.47 8.40 -25.60
CA ILE A 11 -9.11 7.87 -24.25
C ILE A 11 -8.98 6.35 -24.31
N LYS A 12 -9.94 5.65 -24.95
CA LYS A 12 -9.90 4.20 -25.13
C LYS A 12 -8.64 3.75 -25.87
N ASN A 13 -8.32 4.41 -26.98
CA ASN A 13 -7.14 4.08 -27.78
C ASN A 13 -5.84 4.29 -26.96
N LEU A 14 -5.77 5.37 -26.17
CA LEU A 14 -4.64 5.60 -25.27
C LEU A 14 -4.55 4.51 -24.20
N LEU A 15 -5.67 4.11 -23.58
CA LEU A 15 -5.67 3.00 -22.64
C LEU A 15 -5.18 1.70 -23.26
N VAL A 16 -5.70 1.34 -24.44
CA VAL A 16 -5.27 0.15 -25.18
C VAL A 16 -3.76 0.20 -25.47
N GLU A 17 -3.25 1.38 -25.84
CA GLU A 17 -1.82 1.60 -26.06
C GLU A 17 -0.99 1.40 -24.78
N LEU A 18 -1.46 1.89 -23.64
CA LEU A 18 -0.80 1.73 -22.34
C LEU A 18 -0.83 0.27 -21.87
N VAL A 19 -2.00 -0.40 -21.98
CA VAL A 19 -2.17 -1.78 -21.54
C VAL A 19 -1.34 -2.76 -22.37
N ARG A 20 -1.23 -2.54 -23.68
CA ARG A 20 -0.41 -3.37 -24.57
C ARG A 20 1.09 -3.35 -24.25
N GLN A 21 1.54 -2.40 -23.45
CA GLN A 21 2.87 -2.44 -22.83
C GLN A 21 2.75 -3.11 -21.46
N PRO A 22 3.21 -4.37 -21.29
CA PRO A 22 3.29 -5.01 -19.98
C PRO A 22 4.14 -4.20 -19.01
N SER A 23 3.78 -4.22 -17.73
CA SER A 23 4.49 -3.52 -16.65
C SER A 23 4.33 -4.22 -15.31
N ILE A 24 4.56 -5.53 -15.30
CA ILE A 24 4.47 -6.31 -14.06
C ILE A 24 5.50 -5.77 -13.06
N SER A 25 5.01 -5.52 -11.85
CA SER A 25 5.79 -4.94 -10.75
C SER A 25 7.04 -5.76 -10.42
N ASN A 26 8.11 -5.10 -10.03
CA ASN A 26 9.43 -5.69 -9.78
C ASN A 26 10.05 -6.40 -10.99
N THR A 27 9.71 -6.00 -12.21
CA THR A 27 10.35 -6.48 -13.45
C THR A 27 10.88 -5.32 -14.32
N GLU A 28 11.77 -5.63 -15.26
CA GLU A 28 12.27 -4.65 -16.24
C GLU A 28 11.16 -4.06 -17.14
N GLN A 29 9.97 -4.66 -17.11
CA GLN A 29 8.81 -4.15 -17.85
C GLN A 29 8.37 -2.77 -17.35
N GLU A 30 8.56 -2.47 -16.06
CA GLU A 30 8.27 -1.15 -15.49
C GLU A 30 9.18 -0.07 -16.12
N ILE A 31 10.46 -0.38 -16.40
CA ILE A 31 11.38 0.55 -17.08
C ILE A 31 10.85 0.86 -18.48
N THR A 32 10.40 -0.17 -19.20
CA THR A 32 9.85 -0.03 -20.55
C THR A 32 8.57 0.80 -20.52
N MET A 33 7.70 0.56 -19.54
CA MET A 33 6.45 1.31 -19.36
C MET A 33 6.71 2.78 -18.99
N GLY A 34 7.63 3.05 -18.07
CA GLY A 34 8.04 4.42 -17.74
C GLY A 34 8.57 5.18 -18.98
N ASN A 35 9.37 4.53 -19.82
CA ASN A 35 9.80 5.11 -21.11
C ASN A 35 8.62 5.34 -22.07
N LYS A 36 7.61 4.47 -22.05
CA LYS A 36 6.38 4.63 -22.85
C LYS A 36 5.61 5.87 -22.41
N VAL A 37 5.35 6.03 -21.11
CA VAL A 37 4.67 7.21 -20.54
C VAL A 37 5.45 8.49 -20.89
N LYS A 38 6.76 8.49 -20.66
CA LYS A 38 7.65 9.61 -21.02
C LYS A 38 7.49 10.01 -22.50
N ASN A 39 7.47 9.04 -23.44
CA ASN A 39 7.37 9.32 -24.86
C ASN A 39 6.00 9.89 -25.23
N ILE A 40 4.91 9.37 -24.63
CA ILE A 40 3.56 9.92 -24.82
C ILE A 40 3.50 11.38 -24.35
N LEU A 41 4.05 11.70 -23.18
CA LEU A 41 4.09 13.06 -22.66
C LEU A 41 4.96 13.98 -23.52
N LYS A 42 6.13 13.50 -23.95
CA LYS A 42 7.02 14.24 -24.84
C LYS A 42 6.36 14.60 -26.17
N ASP A 43 5.39 13.82 -26.64
CA ASP A 43 4.68 14.07 -27.90
C ASP A 43 3.58 15.13 -27.79
N ILE A 44 3.22 15.56 -26.60
CA ILE A 44 2.33 16.70 -26.37
C ILE A 44 3.05 18.00 -26.78
N SER A 45 2.39 18.86 -27.58
CA SER A 45 2.97 20.09 -28.13
C SER A 45 3.64 20.97 -27.08
N TYR A 46 2.97 21.19 -25.96
CA TYR A 46 3.49 21.98 -24.84
C TYR A 46 4.86 21.47 -24.34
N PHE A 47 5.01 20.16 -24.16
CA PHE A 47 6.28 19.59 -23.64
C PHE A 47 7.36 19.45 -24.72
N LYS A 48 7.00 19.47 -26.01
CA LYS A 48 7.96 19.64 -27.12
C LYS A 48 8.61 21.02 -27.09
N GLU A 49 7.81 22.04 -26.79
CA GLU A 49 8.25 23.44 -26.71
C GLU A 49 8.92 23.75 -25.37
N ASN A 50 8.53 23.04 -24.29
CA ASN A 50 9.01 23.23 -22.93
C ASN A 50 9.59 21.94 -22.34
N PRO A 51 10.71 21.40 -22.88
CA PRO A 51 11.26 20.11 -22.45
C PRO A 51 11.78 20.12 -21.00
N ASP A 52 12.06 21.29 -20.42
CA ASP A 52 12.44 21.48 -19.02
C ASP A 52 11.28 21.30 -18.03
N LYS A 53 10.05 21.15 -18.52
CA LYS A 53 8.85 20.87 -17.73
C LYS A 53 8.52 19.36 -17.66
N LEU A 54 9.27 18.53 -18.35
CA LEU A 54 9.17 17.06 -18.29
C LEU A 54 10.36 16.51 -17.51
N PHE A 55 10.09 15.91 -16.35
CA PHE A 55 11.08 15.39 -15.41
C PHE A 55 11.09 13.88 -15.47
N ILE A 56 12.28 13.29 -15.48
CA ILE A 56 12.52 11.85 -15.41
C ILE A 56 13.46 11.64 -14.21
N GLU A 57 12.91 11.24 -13.11
CA GLU A 57 13.62 11.20 -11.83
C GLU A 57 13.91 9.75 -11.42
N PRO A 58 15.18 9.37 -11.23
CA PRO A 58 15.53 8.02 -10.82
C PRO A 58 15.10 7.76 -9.37
N LEU A 59 14.65 6.55 -9.10
CA LEU A 59 14.39 6.10 -7.73
C LEU A 59 15.71 5.89 -7.00
N LYS A 60 15.79 6.40 -5.78
CA LYS A 60 16.95 6.22 -4.91
C LYS A 60 17.00 4.76 -4.41
N ASN A 61 18.16 4.12 -4.50
CA ASN A 61 18.40 2.75 -4.04
C ASN A 61 17.47 1.70 -4.69
N ASP A 62 17.01 1.94 -5.91
CA ASP A 62 16.16 0.99 -6.62
C ASP A 62 17.00 -0.06 -7.36
N PRO A 63 16.82 -1.36 -7.10
CA PRO A 63 17.62 -2.42 -7.73
C PRO A 63 17.43 -2.51 -9.24
N LEU A 64 16.26 -2.07 -9.75
CA LEU A 64 15.95 -2.06 -11.18
C LEU A 64 16.30 -0.74 -11.87
N ASN A 65 16.72 0.30 -11.14
CA ASN A 65 16.98 1.64 -11.66
C ASN A 65 15.77 2.24 -12.40
N ARG A 66 14.59 2.07 -11.85
CA ARG A 66 13.33 2.65 -12.35
C ARG A 66 13.31 4.16 -12.16
N ASN A 67 12.37 4.81 -12.85
CA ASN A 67 12.17 6.25 -12.75
C ASN A 67 10.70 6.53 -12.52
N PHE A 68 10.36 7.57 -11.76
CA PHE A 68 9.04 8.19 -11.90
C PHE A 68 9.11 9.33 -12.92
N ILE A 69 7.96 9.63 -13.51
CA ILE A 69 7.82 10.67 -14.54
C ILE A 69 6.92 11.77 -13.99
N ALA A 70 7.36 13.03 -14.09
CA ALA A 70 6.54 14.17 -13.76
C ALA A 70 6.49 15.16 -14.92
N ALA A 71 5.33 15.79 -15.14
CA ALA A 71 5.13 16.77 -16.19
C ALA A 71 4.35 17.97 -15.67
N LEU A 72 4.96 19.16 -15.68
CA LEU A 72 4.38 20.40 -15.18
C LEU A 72 3.80 21.22 -16.34
N LEU A 73 2.48 21.33 -16.41
CA LEU A 73 1.77 22.22 -17.29
C LEU A 73 1.48 23.53 -16.54
N GLU A 74 2.16 24.59 -16.89
CA GLU A 74 1.98 25.91 -16.30
C GLU A 74 0.94 26.72 -17.11
N SER A 75 0.01 27.36 -16.41
CA SER A 75 -0.95 28.27 -17.02
C SER A 75 -0.27 29.57 -17.48
N ASP A 76 -0.89 30.24 -18.44
CA ASP A 76 -0.51 31.61 -18.84
C ASP A 76 -0.84 32.64 -17.76
N ASP A 77 -1.71 32.32 -16.81
CA ASP A 77 -2.01 33.15 -15.66
C ASP A 77 -0.88 33.14 -14.63
N SER A 78 -0.73 34.23 -13.88
CA SER A 78 0.29 34.32 -12.81
C SER A 78 -0.06 33.51 -11.56
N SER A 79 -1.01 32.59 -11.64
CA SER A 79 -1.44 31.73 -10.52
C SER A 79 -0.38 30.69 -10.20
N ASN A 80 -0.03 30.54 -8.91
CA ASN A 80 0.84 29.47 -8.44
C ASN A 80 0.08 28.26 -7.90
N LYS A 81 -1.26 28.31 -7.88
CA LYS A 81 -2.08 27.16 -7.48
C LYS A 81 -1.85 26.00 -8.42
N THR A 82 -1.67 24.82 -7.86
CA THR A 82 -1.34 23.63 -8.64
C THR A 82 -2.14 22.44 -8.15
N VAL A 83 -2.76 21.71 -9.08
CA VAL A 83 -3.37 20.40 -8.85
C VAL A 83 -2.38 19.34 -9.30
N ILE A 84 -2.18 18.30 -8.48
CA ILE A 84 -1.38 17.14 -8.86
C ILE A 84 -2.33 16.04 -9.33
N LEU A 85 -2.13 15.52 -10.54
CA LEU A 85 -2.76 14.30 -11.05
C LEU A 85 -1.76 13.17 -10.93
N MET A 86 -2.09 12.13 -10.20
CA MET A 86 -1.18 11.06 -9.87
C MET A 86 -1.73 9.71 -10.31
N GLY A 87 -0.84 8.76 -10.60
CA GLY A 87 -1.19 7.36 -10.78
C GLY A 87 0.04 6.49 -10.97
N HIS A 88 -0.10 5.18 -10.70
CA HIS A 88 0.94 4.20 -10.94
C HIS A 88 0.82 3.57 -12.33
N TYR A 89 1.94 3.09 -12.87
CA TYR A 89 1.97 2.46 -14.19
C TYR A 89 2.31 0.97 -14.16
N ASP A 90 2.67 0.43 -13.00
CA ASP A 90 2.87 -1.00 -12.81
C ASP A 90 1.54 -1.73 -12.61
N VAL A 91 1.58 -3.04 -12.67
CA VAL A 91 0.43 -3.93 -12.48
C VAL A 91 0.90 -5.22 -11.82
N VAL A 92 0.00 -5.94 -11.15
CA VAL A 92 0.28 -7.26 -10.60
C VAL A 92 0.51 -8.31 -11.69
N GLU A 93 1.02 -9.48 -11.31
CA GLU A 93 1.24 -10.63 -12.19
C GLU A 93 -0.05 -11.11 -12.88
N VAL A 94 0.11 -11.94 -13.90
CA VAL A 94 -0.98 -12.47 -14.74
C VAL A 94 -1.15 -13.99 -14.63
N ASP A 95 -0.64 -14.59 -13.57
CA ASP A 95 -0.73 -16.04 -13.35
C ASP A 95 -2.18 -16.52 -13.21
N ASP A 96 -3.05 -15.68 -12.68
CA ASP A 96 -4.48 -15.87 -12.56
C ASP A 96 -5.22 -15.98 -13.92
N TYR A 97 -4.61 -15.50 -15.01
CA TYR A 97 -5.16 -15.64 -16.37
C TYR A 97 -5.02 -17.06 -16.95
N GLY A 98 -4.23 -17.94 -16.33
CA GLY A 98 -4.08 -19.33 -16.74
C GLY A 98 -3.71 -19.47 -18.22
N ASN A 99 -4.61 -20.05 -19.02
CA ASN A 99 -4.40 -20.23 -20.47
C ASN A 99 -4.50 -18.92 -21.28
N ASP A 100 -4.99 -17.83 -20.67
CA ASP A 100 -5.21 -16.54 -21.30
C ASP A 100 -4.11 -15.52 -21.02
N LYS A 101 -3.00 -15.94 -20.42
CA LYS A 101 -1.85 -15.06 -20.11
C LYS A 101 -1.40 -14.20 -21.29
N ASP A 102 -1.36 -14.77 -22.48
CA ASP A 102 -0.95 -14.06 -23.71
C ASP A 102 -1.94 -12.96 -24.13
N LEU A 103 -3.17 -13.01 -23.61
CA LEU A 103 -4.23 -12.03 -23.87
C LEU A 103 -4.37 -10.99 -22.75
N ALA A 104 -3.80 -11.22 -21.57
CA ALA A 104 -3.94 -10.33 -20.41
C ALA A 104 -3.64 -8.86 -20.72
N PHE A 105 -2.66 -8.60 -21.59
CA PHE A 105 -2.27 -7.26 -22.08
C PHE A 105 -2.80 -6.93 -23.48
N ARG A 106 -3.82 -7.64 -23.96
CA ARG A 106 -4.50 -7.40 -25.24
C ARG A 106 -6.00 -7.17 -25.00
N PRO A 107 -6.37 -6.00 -24.49
CA PRO A 107 -7.72 -5.79 -23.95
C PRO A 107 -8.84 -5.94 -24.98
N LEU A 108 -8.62 -5.60 -26.24
CA LEU A 108 -9.62 -5.77 -27.30
C LEU A 108 -9.83 -7.26 -27.60
N GLU A 109 -8.73 -7.97 -27.80
CA GLU A 109 -8.73 -9.41 -28.15
C GLU A 109 -9.25 -10.26 -26.98
N LEU A 110 -8.90 -9.92 -25.75
CA LEU A 110 -9.41 -10.59 -24.55
C LEU A 110 -10.92 -10.34 -24.37
N THR A 111 -11.35 -9.10 -24.57
CA THR A 111 -12.78 -8.75 -24.48
C THR A 111 -13.60 -9.52 -25.51
N ASP A 112 -13.14 -9.55 -26.76
CA ASP A 112 -13.78 -10.33 -27.83
C ASP A 112 -13.84 -11.82 -27.49
N LYS A 113 -12.78 -12.38 -26.91
CA LYS A 113 -12.75 -13.77 -26.48
C LYS A 113 -13.78 -14.03 -25.38
N ILE A 114 -13.79 -13.24 -24.31
CA ILE A 114 -14.69 -13.42 -23.16
C ILE A 114 -16.16 -13.29 -23.59
N ILE A 115 -16.50 -12.34 -24.46
CA ILE A 115 -17.86 -12.17 -24.98
C ILE A 115 -18.32 -13.38 -25.81
N ASN A 116 -17.39 -14.06 -26.50
CA ASN A 116 -17.68 -15.23 -27.33
C ASN A 116 -17.43 -16.57 -26.63
N GLU A 117 -17.04 -16.57 -25.35
CA GLU A 117 -16.81 -17.78 -24.56
C GLU A 117 -18.12 -18.50 -24.23
N ASP A 118 -18.02 -19.79 -23.86
CA ASP A 118 -19.20 -20.53 -23.42
C ASP A 118 -19.76 -19.91 -22.14
N TYR A 119 -20.92 -19.27 -22.28
CA TYR A 119 -21.59 -18.48 -21.26
C TYR A 119 -21.80 -19.23 -19.94
N ASP A 120 -21.95 -20.55 -19.99
CA ASP A 120 -22.23 -21.38 -18.81
C ASP A 120 -21.05 -21.42 -17.83
N TYR A 121 -19.81 -21.20 -18.28
CA TYR A 121 -18.61 -21.23 -17.45
C TYR A 121 -18.23 -19.87 -16.84
N LEU A 122 -18.87 -18.77 -17.28
CA LEU A 122 -18.56 -17.44 -16.77
C LEU A 122 -19.20 -17.19 -15.38
N PRO A 123 -18.53 -16.44 -14.47
CA PRO A 123 -19.17 -15.97 -13.24
C PRO A 123 -20.39 -15.08 -13.52
N GLU A 124 -21.43 -15.19 -12.69
CA GLU A 124 -22.71 -14.50 -12.90
C GLU A 124 -22.56 -12.97 -13.05
N LEU A 125 -21.68 -12.36 -12.25
CA LEU A 125 -21.40 -10.92 -12.35
C LEU A 125 -20.73 -10.53 -13.68
N VAL A 126 -19.90 -11.41 -14.25
CA VAL A 126 -19.28 -11.20 -15.56
C VAL A 126 -20.32 -11.30 -16.67
N LYS A 127 -21.24 -12.29 -16.57
CA LYS A 127 -22.36 -12.45 -17.51
C LYS A 127 -23.22 -11.20 -17.58
N ASN A 128 -23.58 -10.63 -16.43
CA ASN A 128 -24.38 -9.42 -16.36
C ASN A 128 -23.66 -8.24 -17.03
N ASP A 129 -22.37 -8.06 -16.76
CA ASP A 129 -21.60 -6.98 -17.35
C ASP A 129 -21.38 -7.15 -18.87
N ILE A 130 -21.34 -8.38 -19.39
CA ILE A 130 -21.32 -8.66 -20.83
C ILE A 130 -22.66 -8.27 -21.47
N ILE A 131 -23.80 -8.56 -20.79
CA ILE A 131 -25.14 -8.19 -21.27
C ILE A 131 -25.29 -6.67 -21.32
N ASP A 132 -24.80 -5.95 -20.30
CA ASP A 132 -24.78 -4.49 -20.27
C ASP A 132 -23.88 -3.91 -21.39
N GLY A 133 -22.88 -4.68 -21.85
CA GLY A 133 -22.22 -4.48 -23.14
C GLY A 133 -21.16 -3.40 -23.20
N ASP A 134 -20.78 -2.77 -22.08
CA ASP A 134 -19.87 -1.61 -22.10
C ASP A 134 -18.61 -1.79 -21.24
N TYR A 135 -18.10 -3.03 -21.15
CA TYR A 135 -16.89 -3.34 -20.39
C TYR A 135 -15.71 -3.70 -21.30
N LEU A 136 -14.51 -3.27 -20.88
CA LEU A 136 -13.24 -3.64 -21.48
C LEU A 136 -12.47 -4.51 -20.47
N PHE A 137 -12.02 -5.71 -20.88
CA PHE A 137 -11.32 -6.67 -20.04
C PHE A 137 -9.81 -6.62 -20.28
N GLY A 138 -9.01 -6.80 -19.23
CA GLY A 138 -7.55 -6.89 -19.32
C GLY A 138 -6.85 -6.51 -18.03
N ARG A 139 -5.63 -6.98 -17.82
CA ARG A 139 -4.80 -6.57 -16.69
C ARG A 139 -4.40 -5.10 -16.83
N GLY A 140 -4.65 -4.31 -15.79
CA GLY A 140 -4.34 -2.88 -15.74
C GLY A 140 -5.37 -1.99 -16.46
N VAL A 141 -6.44 -2.54 -17.06
CA VAL A 141 -7.49 -1.70 -17.67
C VAL A 141 -8.19 -0.82 -16.64
N SER A 142 -8.39 -1.32 -15.42
CA SER A 142 -8.96 -0.56 -14.32
C SER A 142 -7.89 -0.10 -13.34
N ASP A 143 -6.94 -0.96 -13.01
CA ASP A 143 -5.93 -0.76 -11.98
C ASP A 143 -4.52 -0.69 -12.59
N MET A 144 -3.91 0.57 -12.73
CA MET A 144 -4.75 1.77 -12.85
C MET A 144 -4.48 2.53 -14.17
N LYS A 145 -4.07 1.82 -15.25
CA LYS A 145 -3.78 2.46 -16.56
C LYS A 145 -5.00 3.17 -17.15
N GLY A 146 -6.23 2.72 -16.78
CA GLY A 146 -7.46 3.41 -17.14
C GLY A 146 -7.53 4.83 -16.57
N GLY A 147 -7.21 4.98 -15.28
CA GLY A 147 -7.10 6.28 -14.63
C GLY A 147 -6.02 7.15 -15.26
N GLN A 148 -4.84 6.58 -15.51
CA GLN A 148 -3.75 7.30 -16.19
C GLN A 148 -4.11 7.75 -17.61
N ALA A 149 -4.82 6.94 -18.38
CA ALA A 149 -5.26 7.32 -19.73
C ALA A 149 -6.17 8.55 -19.69
N VAL A 150 -7.09 8.62 -18.72
CA VAL A 150 -7.95 9.78 -18.51
C VAL A 150 -7.13 11.01 -18.09
N GLN A 151 -6.22 10.87 -17.13
CA GLN A 151 -5.37 11.98 -16.65
C GLN A 151 -4.46 12.53 -17.76
N ILE A 152 -3.83 11.67 -18.55
CA ILE A 152 -3.00 12.09 -19.70
C ILE A 152 -3.86 12.79 -20.76
N SER A 153 -5.10 12.34 -20.99
CA SER A 153 -6.01 12.98 -21.94
C SER A 153 -6.45 14.37 -21.47
N ILE A 154 -6.65 14.56 -20.17
CA ILE A 154 -6.89 15.88 -19.56
C ILE A 154 -5.67 16.78 -19.70
N LEU A 155 -4.47 16.26 -19.46
CA LEU A 155 -3.23 17.02 -19.63
C LEU A 155 -3.07 17.49 -21.09
N LYS A 156 -3.34 16.60 -22.07
CA LYS A 156 -3.36 16.95 -23.50
C LYS A 156 -4.39 18.05 -23.79
N TYR A 157 -5.60 17.89 -23.27
CA TYR A 157 -6.67 18.86 -23.45
C TYR A 157 -6.24 20.26 -23.00
N TYR A 158 -5.74 20.40 -21.78
CA TYR A 158 -5.30 21.69 -21.26
C TYR A 158 -4.04 22.22 -21.95
N ALA A 159 -3.15 21.37 -22.42
CA ALA A 159 -1.99 21.76 -23.23
C ALA A 159 -2.40 22.37 -24.58
N GLU A 160 -3.56 21.97 -25.12
CA GLU A 160 -4.16 22.51 -26.35
C GLU A 160 -5.05 23.74 -26.08
N ASN A 161 -5.46 23.98 -24.83
CA ASN A 161 -6.40 25.03 -24.40
C ASN A 161 -5.90 25.68 -23.10
N LEU A 162 -4.70 26.27 -23.12
CA LEU A 162 -4.07 26.87 -21.94
C LEU A 162 -4.89 28.02 -21.34
N ASP A 163 -5.65 28.73 -22.15
CA ASP A 163 -6.56 29.80 -21.73
C ASP A 163 -7.75 29.33 -20.87
N GLU A 164 -8.05 28.03 -20.90
CA GLU A 164 -9.05 27.42 -20.01
C GLU A 164 -8.45 26.95 -18.67
N LEU A 165 -7.13 27.00 -18.48
CA LEU A 165 -6.46 26.48 -17.29
C LEU A 165 -6.20 27.62 -16.28
N PRO A 166 -6.95 27.73 -15.15
CA PRO A 166 -6.83 28.84 -14.20
C PRO A 166 -5.65 28.71 -13.22
N GLY A 167 -4.75 27.80 -13.42
CA GLY A 167 -3.55 27.54 -12.62
C GLY A 167 -2.73 26.40 -13.21
N ASN A 168 -1.97 25.69 -12.43
CA ASN A 168 -1.03 24.68 -12.94
C ASN A 168 -1.53 23.26 -12.72
N ILE A 169 -1.14 22.33 -13.61
CA ILE A 169 -1.29 20.89 -13.42
C ILE A 169 0.08 20.26 -13.36
N LEU A 170 0.34 19.48 -12.33
CA LEU A 170 1.50 18.58 -12.25
C LEU A 170 1.01 17.13 -12.41
N PHE A 171 1.34 16.50 -13.51
CA PHE A 171 1.10 15.06 -13.70
C PHE A 171 2.27 14.28 -13.10
N LEU A 172 1.97 13.20 -12.37
CA LEU A 172 2.94 12.33 -11.72
C LEU A 172 2.58 10.87 -11.99
N SER A 173 3.48 10.14 -12.63
CA SER A 173 3.32 8.71 -12.94
C SER A 173 4.46 7.93 -12.31
N VAL A 174 4.13 6.99 -11.44
CA VAL A 174 5.09 6.29 -10.57
C VAL A 174 5.08 4.77 -10.79
N PRO A 175 6.20 4.07 -10.54
CA PRO A 175 6.30 2.61 -10.49
C PRO A 175 6.07 2.07 -9.08
N ASP A 176 5.94 0.74 -8.98
CA ASP A 176 6.09 -0.04 -7.74
C ASP A 176 4.95 0.13 -6.73
N GLU A 177 3.78 0.64 -7.14
CA GLU A 177 2.64 0.79 -6.23
C GLU A 177 2.21 -0.56 -5.67
N GLU A 178 2.10 -1.55 -6.53
CA GLU A 178 1.58 -2.90 -6.26
C GLU A 178 2.46 -3.73 -5.30
N THR A 179 3.64 -3.19 -4.92
CA THR A 179 4.57 -3.90 -4.03
C THR A 179 5.06 -3.06 -2.85
N SER A 180 5.80 -1.98 -3.09
CA SER A 180 6.48 -1.22 -2.03
C SER A 180 6.33 0.30 -2.15
N SER A 181 5.61 0.79 -3.17
CA SER A 181 5.36 2.22 -3.43
C SER A 181 6.64 3.09 -3.49
N ARG A 182 7.75 2.50 -3.92
CA ARG A 182 9.04 3.23 -4.00
C ARG A 182 8.94 4.47 -4.89
N GLY A 183 8.10 4.42 -5.94
CA GLY A 183 7.84 5.55 -6.83
C GLY A 183 7.24 6.74 -6.09
N ALA A 184 6.15 6.52 -5.38
CA ALA A 184 5.49 7.55 -4.59
C ALA A 184 6.39 8.09 -3.47
N ILE A 185 7.03 7.21 -2.70
CA ILE A 185 7.95 7.59 -1.62
C ILE A 185 9.07 8.49 -2.14
N ASN A 186 9.70 8.14 -3.26
CA ASN A 186 10.78 8.93 -3.87
C ASN A 186 10.30 10.24 -4.51
N SER A 187 9.03 10.35 -4.87
CA SER A 187 8.47 11.58 -5.43
C SER A 187 8.30 12.70 -4.39
N VAL A 188 8.17 12.36 -3.09
CA VAL A 188 7.92 13.34 -2.02
C VAL A 188 9.03 14.40 -1.89
N PRO A 189 10.32 14.05 -1.80
CA PRO A 189 11.40 15.06 -1.78
C PRO A 189 11.44 15.90 -3.07
N PHE A 190 11.16 15.28 -4.22
CA PHE A 190 11.08 15.98 -5.50
C PHE A 190 9.95 17.02 -5.50
N LEU A 191 8.75 16.67 -5.04
CA LEU A 191 7.61 17.57 -4.96
C LEU A 191 7.90 18.77 -4.04
N ASN A 192 8.55 18.55 -2.88
CA ASN A 192 8.97 19.62 -2.00
C ASN A 192 10.00 20.54 -2.65
N LYS A 193 10.98 19.98 -3.37
CA LYS A 193 11.97 20.75 -4.12
C LYS A 193 11.29 21.58 -5.22
N LEU A 194 10.40 20.95 -6.01
CA LEU A 194 9.69 21.63 -7.10
C LEU A 194 8.79 22.74 -6.57
N LYS A 195 8.04 22.49 -5.48
CA LYS A 195 7.23 23.49 -4.77
C LYS A 195 8.04 24.73 -4.41
N ARG A 196 9.23 24.56 -3.83
CA ARG A 196 10.11 25.68 -3.45
C ARG A 196 10.71 26.39 -4.65
N THR A 197 11.22 25.64 -5.64
CA THR A 197 11.96 26.22 -6.77
C THR A 197 11.06 26.91 -7.80
N LYS A 198 9.82 26.46 -7.93
CA LYS A 198 8.81 27.00 -8.85
C LYS A 198 7.74 27.83 -8.14
N ASN A 199 7.85 27.99 -6.81
CA ASN A 199 6.85 28.68 -5.98
C ASN A 199 5.43 28.14 -6.16
N LEU A 200 5.26 26.80 -6.24
CA LEU A 200 3.94 26.17 -6.45
C LEU A 200 3.16 26.07 -5.14
N ASP A 201 1.84 26.27 -5.20
CA ASP A 201 0.90 26.05 -4.10
C ASP A 201 -0.01 24.84 -4.41
N TYR A 202 0.40 23.67 -3.96
CA TYR A 202 -0.35 22.42 -4.15
C TYR A 202 -1.70 22.49 -3.44
N GLN A 203 -2.79 22.41 -4.19
CA GLN A 203 -4.15 22.48 -3.67
C GLN A 203 -4.67 21.11 -3.25
N VAL A 204 -4.42 20.09 -4.07
CA VAL A 204 -4.85 18.71 -3.88
C VAL A 204 -3.97 17.79 -4.73
N ILE A 205 -3.81 16.56 -4.31
CA ILE A 205 -3.36 15.47 -5.16
C ILE A 205 -4.56 14.56 -5.46
N ILE A 206 -4.81 14.31 -6.74
CA ILE A 206 -5.91 13.51 -7.24
C ILE A 206 -5.34 12.24 -7.85
N ASP A 207 -5.62 11.13 -7.20
CA ASP A 207 -5.38 9.80 -7.74
C ASP A 207 -6.58 9.35 -8.57
N SER A 208 -6.36 8.44 -9.50
CA SER A 208 -7.43 7.86 -10.32
C SER A 208 -7.47 6.33 -10.23
N GLU A 209 -7.17 5.81 -9.03
CA GLU A 209 -7.39 4.43 -8.65
C GLU A 209 -8.84 3.99 -8.88
N PRO A 210 -9.09 2.73 -9.26
CA PRO A 210 -10.42 2.29 -9.58
C PRO A 210 -11.39 2.45 -8.40
N MET A 211 -12.60 2.89 -8.70
CA MET A 211 -13.71 2.77 -7.77
C MET A 211 -14.14 1.32 -7.74
N VAL A 212 -13.96 0.66 -6.60
CA VAL A 212 -14.40 -0.73 -6.42
C VAL A 212 -15.70 -0.80 -5.62
N PRO A 213 -16.65 -1.67 -6.02
CA PRO A 213 -17.83 -1.94 -5.22
C PRO A 213 -17.46 -2.45 -3.82
N LYS A 214 -18.12 -1.96 -2.77
CA LYS A 214 -17.92 -2.43 -1.39
C LYS A 214 -18.39 -3.87 -1.16
N HIS A 215 -19.34 -4.33 -1.98
CA HIS A 215 -19.86 -5.71 -2.03
C HIS A 215 -20.43 -5.98 -3.43
N PRO A 216 -20.65 -7.24 -3.83
CA PRO A 216 -21.05 -7.61 -5.19
C PRO A 216 -22.30 -6.91 -5.75
N GLN A 217 -23.21 -6.44 -4.89
CA GLN A 217 -24.44 -5.74 -5.27
C GLN A 217 -24.33 -4.22 -5.12
N ASP A 218 -23.14 -3.68 -4.84
CA ASP A 218 -22.93 -2.24 -4.71
C ASP A 218 -22.67 -1.61 -6.07
N GLU A 219 -23.68 -0.91 -6.59
CA GLU A 219 -23.61 -0.18 -7.85
C GLU A 219 -23.22 1.30 -7.69
N LYS A 220 -22.96 1.72 -6.44
CA LYS A 220 -22.60 3.10 -6.15
C LYS A 220 -21.22 3.43 -6.70
N LYS A 221 -21.05 4.67 -7.09
CA LYS A 221 -19.74 5.25 -7.38
C LYS A 221 -19.27 6.09 -6.19
N TYR A 222 -17.97 6.16 -5.99
CA TYR A 222 -17.39 6.81 -4.82
C TYR A 222 -16.34 7.84 -5.20
N ILE A 223 -16.31 8.95 -4.45
CA ILE A 223 -15.12 9.83 -4.36
C ILE A 223 -14.56 9.63 -2.96
N TYR A 224 -13.27 9.32 -2.88
CA TYR A 224 -12.60 9.10 -1.60
C TYR A 224 -11.76 10.33 -1.24
N THR A 225 -11.77 10.73 0.05
CA THR A 225 -11.02 11.90 0.56
C THR A 225 -9.95 11.50 1.58
N GLY A 226 -9.52 10.28 1.51
CA GLY A 226 -8.48 9.68 2.34
C GLY A 226 -8.12 8.29 1.85
N SER A 227 -7.14 7.68 2.48
CA SER A 227 -6.66 6.32 2.21
C SER A 227 -6.46 5.58 3.52
N ALA A 228 -6.86 4.31 3.56
CA ALA A 228 -6.52 3.43 4.68
C ALA A 228 -5.00 3.24 4.72
N GLY A 229 -4.49 3.12 5.92
CA GLY A 229 -3.12 2.73 6.16
C GLY A 229 -2.98 1.22 6.34
N LYS A 230 -1.72 0.78 6.41
CA LYS A 230 -1.36 -0.61 6.63
C LYS A 230 -0.13 -0.69 7.50
N SER A 231 -0.19 -1.52 8.53
CA SER A 231 0.96 -1.94 9.33
C SER A 231 1.20 -3.42 9.13
N VAL A 232 2.43 -3.81 8.90
CA VAL A 232 2.84 -5.21 9.02
C VAL A 232 3.56 -5.33 10.37
N VAL A 233 2.98 -6.12 11.28
CA VAL A 233 3.52 -6.29 12.64
C VAL A 233 4.10 -7.67 12.81
N PHE A 234 5.24 -7.79 13.47
CA PHE A 234 5.87 -9.08 13.71
C PHE A 234 5.98 -9.43 15.18
N PHE A 235 6.00 -10.73 15.44
CA PHE A 235 6.37 -11.34 16.70
C PHE A 235 7.54 -12.28 16.44
N TYR A 236 8.69 -11.96 17.03
CA TYR A 236 9.85 -12.83 17.09
C TYR A 236 9.87 -13.45 18.48
N ILE A 237 9.76 -14.77 18.54
CA ILE A 237 9.47 -15.52 19.74
C ILE A 237 10.61 -16.45 20.04
N GLU A 238 11.23 -16.31 21.19
CA GLU A 238 12.24 -17.22 21.70
C GLU A 238 11.69 -18.05 22.86
N GLY A 239 11.83 -19.36 22.77
CA GLY A 239 11.51 -20.31 23.80
C GLY A 239 12.77 -20.91 24.43
N ILE A 240 12.63 -22.07 25.09
CA ILE A 240 13.72 -22.86 25.62
C ILE A 240 13.79 -24.20 24.86
N GLU A 241 14.84 -24.39 24.07
CA GLU A 241 15.05 -25.63 23.31
C GLU A 241 15.27 -26.80 24.25
N THR A 242 14.65 -27.94 23.97
CA THR A 242 14.86 -29.18 24.67
C THR A 242 14.68 -30.39 23.75
N HIS A 243 15.17 -31.57 24.15
CA HIS A 243 14.87 -32.77 23.42
C HIS A 243 13.38 -33.14 23.55
N ALA A 244 12.75 -33.60 22.47
CA ALA A 244 11.32 -33.87 22.43
C ALA A 244 10.83 -34.89 23.48
N THR A 245 11.71 -35.82 23.94
CA THR A 245 11.41 -36.74 25.04
C THR A 245 11.42 -36.07 26.41
N ASN A 246 12.07 -34.91 26.53
CA ASN A 246 12.21 -34.13 27.75
C ASN A 246 11.42 -32.80 27.62
N LEU A 247 10.22 -32.86 27.03
CA LEU A 247 9.42 -31.70 26.69
C LEU A 247 9.29 -30.67 27.82
N PHE A 248 9.19 -31.16 29.05
CA PHE A 248 8.96 -30.32 30.24
C PHE A 248 10.24 -29.67 30.83
N ASP A 249 11.41 -29.90 30.22
CA ASP A 249 12.66 -29.23 30.60
C ASP A 249 12.89 -27.93 29.78
N GLY A 250 12.00 -27.65 28.82
CA GLY A 250 12.03 -26.45 27.97
C GLY A 250 10.68 -25.82 27.77
N LEU A 251 10.60 -24.89 26.83
CA LEU A 251 9.36 -24.24 26.38
C LEU A 251 9.39 -24.02 24.88
N ASN A 252 8.54 -24.72 24.16
CA ASN A 252 8.50 -24.70 22.70
C ASN A 252 7.99 -23.34 22.18
N SER A 253 8.78 -22.62 21.39
CA SER A 253 8.42 -21.34 20.79
C SER A 253 7.20 -21.44 19.86
N ASN A 254 7.00 -22.59 19.18
CA ASN A 254 5.82 -22.83 18.35
C ASN A 254 4.53 -22.82 19.15
N LEU A 255 4.55 -23.26 20.42
CA LEU A 255 3.36 -23.23 21.28
C LEU A 255 2.95 -21.79 21.58
N ILE A 256 3.92 -20.92 21.90
CA ILE A 256 3.68 -19.49 22.15
C ILE A 256 3.15 -18.83 20.89
N ALA A 257 3.80 -19.05 19.73
CA ALA A 257 3.40 -18.50 18.44
C ALA A 257 1.98 -18.91 18.05
N SER A 258 1.63 -20.18 18.23
CA SER A 258 0.29 -20.71 17.93
C SER A 258 -0.80 -20.02 18.77
N LYS A 259 -0.50 -19.71 20.04
CA LYS A 259 -1.42 -18.98 20.90
C LYS A 259 -1.62 -17.54 20.42
N ILE A 260 -0.53 -16.82 20.06
CA ILE A 260 -0.61 -15.46 19.50
C ILE A 260 -1.44 -15.47 18.22
N VAL A 261 -1.17 -16.41 17.30
CA VAL A 261 -1.93 -16.51 16.05
C VAL A 261 -3.41 -16.76 16.34
N SER A 262 -3.75 -17.69 17.22
CA SER A 262 -5.15 -17.97 17.55
C SER A 262 -5.86 -16.82 18.29
N SER A 263 -5.11 -15.92 18.94
CA SER A 263 -5.66 -14.77 19.64
C SER A 263 -5.83 -13.54 18.76
N LEU A 264 -5.03 -13.42 17.68
CA LEU A 264 -4.99 -12.22 16.84
C LEU A 264 -5.67 -12.41 15.48
N GLU A 265 -5.58 -13.61 14.86
CA GLU A 265 -6.20 -13.89 13.55
C GLU A 265 -7.71 -13.65 13.61
N GLY A 266 -8.20 -12.77 12.74
CA GLY A 266 -9.62 -12.44 12.66
C GLY A 266 -10.19 -11.76 13.90
N ASN A 267 -9.37 -11.27 14.81
CA ASN A 267 -9.84 -10.67 16.07
C ASN A 267 -10.51 -9.32 15.84
N MET A 268 -11.83 -9.29 16.06
CA MET A 268 -12.67 -8.12 15.81
C MET A 268 -12.41 -6.95 16.78
N ASP A 269 -11.67 -7.13 17.87
CA ASP A 269 -11.29 -6.04 18.77
C ASP A 269 -10.21 -5.13 18.15
N PHE A 270 -9.55 -5.60 17.10
CA PHE A 270 -8.57 -4.85 16.32
C PHE A 270 -9.12 -4.20 15.05
N LYS A 271 -10.41 -4.44 14.72
CA LYS A 271 -11.05 -3.66 13.66
C LYS A 271 -11.19 -2.20 14.06
N GLU A 272 -11.11 -1.32 13.10
CA GLU A 272 -11.50 0.07 13.28
C GLU A 272 -12.81 0.37 12.56
N GLN A 273 -13.63 1.23 13.14
CA GLN A 273 -14.90 1.64 12.58
C GLN A 273 -15.10 3.14 12.80
N ILE A 274 -15.20 3.91 11.72
CA ILE A 274 -15.45 5.36 11.77
C ILE A 274 -16.93 5.67 11.70
N ASP A 275 -17.65 4.94 10.85
CA ASP A 275 -19.10 5.05 10.70
C ASP A 275 -19.68 3.69 10.26
N SER A 276 -20.96 3.64 9.93
CA SER A 276 -21.60 2.37 9.53
C SER A 276 -21.07 1.78 8.22
N GLU A 277 -20.35 2.56 7.42
CA GLU A 277 -19.89 2.16 6.08
C GLU A 277 -18.37 1.96 5.98
N LEU A 278 -17.61 2.51 6.92
CA LEU A 278 -16.13 2.49 6.90
C LEU A 278 -15.60 1.64 8.06
N ILE A 279 -15.34 0.38 7.77
CA ILE A 279 -14.89 -0.64 8.72
C ILE A 279 -13.66 -1.33 8.12
N THR A 280 -12.55 -1.42 8.88
CA THR A 280 -11.38 -2.20 8.44
C THR A 280 -11.60 -3.70 8.60
N ALA A 281 -10.90 -4.49 7.81
CA ALA A 281 -10.72 -5.91 8.11
C ALA A 281 -9.95 -6.08 9.44
N PRO A 282 -10.19 -7.16 10.20
CA PRO A 282 -9.36 -7.51 11.35
C PRO A 282 -7.96 -7.97 10.89
N PRO A 283 -7.01 -8.14 11.83
CA PRO A 283 -5.68 -8.65 11.52
C PRO A 283 -5.71 -10.01 10.82
N SER A 284 -4.78 -10.23 9.90
CA SER A 284 -4.60 -11.50 9.20
C SER A 284 -3.14 -11.95 9.24
N CYS A 285 -2.90 -13.20 9.62
CA CYS A 285 -1.59 -13.81 9.69
C CYS A 285 -1.06 -14.09 8.27
N LEU A 286 0.04 -13.45 7.91
CA LEU A 286 0.68 -13.65 6.61
C LEU A 286 1.75 -14.74 6.64
N LYS A 287 2.37 -14.96 7.80
CA LYS A 287 3.43 -15.96 7.95
C LYS A 287 3.49 -16.48 9.38
N LEU A 288 3.72 -17.79 9.50
CA LEU A 288 4.07 -18.47 10.73
C LEU A 288 5.10 -19.56 10.41
N ARG A 289 6.30 -19.48 10.98
CA ARG A 289 7.33 -20.51 10.81
C ARG A 289 8.29 -20.54 11.99
N ASP A 290 8.88 -21.70 12.27
CA ASP A 290 10.09 -21.76 13.10
C ASP A 290 11.37 -21.54 12.27
N GLU A 291 12.47 -21.25 12.97
CA GLU A 291 13.77 -20.97 12.36
C GLU A 291 14.69 -22.23 12.31
N LYS A 292 14.14 -23.43 12.54
CA LYS A 292 14.92 -24.69 12.40
C LYS A 292 15.22 -24.96 10.94
N LYS A 293 16.49 -25.05 10.61
CA LYS A 293 16.94 -25.34 9.23
C LYS A 293 16.97 -26.84 8.92
N LEU A 294 17.21 -27.69 9.94
CA LEU A 294 17.37 -29.13 9.77
C LEU A 294 16.49 -29.88 10.77
N TYR A 295 16.02 -31.07 10.37
CA TYR A 295 15.33 -31.97 11.27
C TYR A 295 16.25 -32.40 12.42
N SER A 296 15.77 -32.24 13.64
CA SER A 296 16.34 -32.85 14.86
C SER A 296 15.19 -33.16 15.81
N ALA A 297 15.40 -34.07 16.77
CA ALA A 297 14.43 -34.40 17.80
C ALA A 297 14.41 -33.35 18.95
N GLN A 298 14.61 -32.07 18.62
CA GLN A 298 14.60 -30.96 19.56
C GLN A 298 13.40 -30.05 19.27
N THR A 299 12.83 -29.40 20.29
CA THR A 299 11.81 -28.36 20.12
C THR A 299 12.43 -27.13 19.50
N PRO A 300 11.69 -26.37 18.66
CA PRO A 300 12.18 -25.09 18.14
C PRO A 300 12.50 -24.12 19.26
N LYS A 301 13.67 -23.45 19.13
CA LYS A 301 14.07 -22.35 20.01
C LYS A 301 13.38 -21.04 19.60
N LYS A 302 13.32 -20.78 18.28
CA LYS A 302 12.83 -19.52 17.71
C LYS A 302 11.72 -19.77 16.72
N THR A 303 10.67 -18.93 16.79
CA THR A 303 9.52 -18.94 15.87
C THR A 303 9.16 -17.50 15.54
N ILE A 304 8.82 -17.23 14.30
CA ILE A 304 8.36 -15.92 13.83
C ILE A 304 6.93 -16.00 13.31
N THR A 305 6.18 -14.96 13.54
CA THR A 305 4.89 -14.73 12.86
C THR A 305 4.71 -13.25 12.58
N TYR A 306 4.05 -12.91 11.46
CA TYR A 306 3.69 -11.53 11.18
C TYR A 306 2.31 -11.41 10.53
N PHE A 307 1.69 -10.25 10.76
CA PHE A 307 0.31 -9.99 10.42
C PHE A 307 0.18 -8.73 9.59
N ASN A 308 -0.78 -8.75 8.68
CA ASN A 308 -1.31 -7.55 8.04
C ASN A 308 -2.37 -6.92 8.95
N MET A 309 -2.23 -5.64 9.23
CA MET A 309 -3.18 -4.85 10.03
C MET A 309 -3.56 -3.58 9.27
N PRO A 310 -4.76 -3.54 8.64
CA PRO A 310 -5.29 -2.29 8.10
C PRO A 310 -5.59 -1.30 9.21
N VAL A 311 -5.26 -0.02 9.01
CA VAL A 311 -5.46 1.03 10.01
C VAL A 311 -6.16 2.25 9.40
N LEU A 312 -6.97 2.95 10.21
CA LEU A 312 -7.63 4.21 9.83
C LEU A 312 -7.22 5.35 10.75
N THR A 313 -7.24 5.14 12.05
CA THR A 313 -6.97 6.15 13.07
C THR A 313 -5.97 5.69 14.11
N VAL A 314 -5.81 4.38 14.29
CA VAL A 314 -4.90 3.79 15.29
C VAL A 314 -3.45 4.12 14.91
N THR A 315 -2.74 4.68 15.88
CA THR A 315 -1.34 5.07 15.72
C THR A 315 -0.39 3.89 15.93
N PRO A 316 0.86 3.93 15.41
CA PRO A 316 1.89 2.91 15.71
C PRO A 316 2.10 2.69 17.21
N LYS A 317 1.96 3.73 18.03
CA LYS A 317 2.02 3.63 19.48
C LYS A 317 0.91 2.75 20.04
N GLU A 318 -0.34 3.07 19.69
CA GLU A 318 -1.50 2.31 20.15
C GLU A 318 -1.47 0.87 19.67
N THR A 319 -1.04 0.65 18.42
CA THR A 319 -0.84 -0.69 17.87
C THR A 319 0.13 -1.51 18.71
N ILE A 320 1.33 -0.99 19.00
CA ILE A 320 2.33 -1.71 19.82
C ILE A 320 1.78 -1.99 21.21
N HIS A 321 1.13 -1.02 21.87
CA HIS A 321 0.61 -1.23 23.24
C HIS A 321 -0.44 -2.34 23.28
N LYS A 322 -1.42 -2.34 22.35
CA LYS A 322 -2.43 -3.41 22.27
C LYS A 322 -1.80 -4.79 22.00
N LEU A 323 -0.76 -4.82 21.15
CA LEU A 323 -0.07 -6.08 20.85
C LEU A 323 0.78 -6.58 22.02
N ILE A 324 1.38 -5.71 22.80
CA ILE A 324 2.09 -6.07 24.03
C ILE A 324 1.11 -6.70 25.03
N GLU A 325 -0.05 -6.08 25.27
CA GLU A 325 -1.10 -6.60 26.16
C GLU A 325 -1.56 -8.00 25.71
N LEU A 326 -1.93 -8.16 24.44
CA LEU A 326 -2.33 -9.46 23.87
C LEU A 326 -1.21 -10.51 23.99
N ALA A 327 0.02 -10.14 23.73
CA ALA A 327 1.17 -11.07 23.79
C ALA A 327 1.47 -11.48 25.23
N GLN A 328 1.37 -10.57 26.20
CA GLN A 328 1.55 -10.88 27.62
C GLN A 328 0.48 -11.86 28.12
N GLU A 329 -0.79 -11.58 27.81
CA GLU A 329 -1.90 -12.49 28.17
C GLU A 329 -1.72 -13.87 27.52
N SER A 330 -1.44 -13.89 26.21
CA SER A 330 -1.22 -15.15 25.48
C SER A 330 -0.05 -15.97 26.04
N PHE A 331 1.04 -15.30 26.39
CA PHE A 331 2.21 -15.98 26.96
C PHE A 331 1.93 -16.51 28.37
N GLN A 332 1.25 -15.76 29.24
CA GLN A 332 0.83 -16.19 30.56
C GLN A 332 -0.07 -17.43 30.49
N GLU A 333 -1.06 -17.44 29.59
CA GLU A 333 -1.92 -18.59 29.38
C GLU A 333 -1.15 -19.84 28.94
N VAL A 334 -0.16 -19.67 28.04
CA VAL A 334 0.71 -20.78 27.59
C VAL A 334 1.50 -21.34 28.78
N ILE A 335 2.14 -20.48 29.58
CA ILE A 335 2.91 -20.92 30.76
C ILE A 335 2.00 -21.64 31.75
N ALA A 336 0.86 -21.08 32.07
CA ALA A 336 -0.08 -21.67 33.02
C ALA A 336 -0.54 -23.07 32.58
N LYS A 337 -0.91 -23.23 31.31
CA LYS A 337 -1.32 -24.53 30.75
C LYS A 337 -0.17 -25.52 30.68
N PHE A 338 1.03 -25.05 30.33
CA PHE A 338 2.23 -25.88 30.29
C PHE A 338 2.59 -26.39 31.68
N GLU A 339 2.57 -25.56 32.72
CA GLU A 339 2.81 -25.91 34.12
C GLU A 339 1.76 -26.88 34.68
N GLU A 340 0.48 -26.73 34.33
CA GLU A 340 -0.57 -27.70 34.67
C GLU A 340 -0.22 -29.11 34.14
N SER A 341 0.11 -29.20 32.85
CA SER A 341 0.45 -30.47 32.18
C SER A 341 1.74 -31.07 32.75
N ARG A 342 2.72 -30.21 33.05
CA ARG A 342 4.00 -30.61 33.68
C ARG A 342 3.78 -31.19 35.07
N ASN A 343 2.98 -30.53 35.90
CA ASN A 343 2.63 -31.03 37.25
C ASN A 343 1.92 -32.41 37.19
N GLU A 344 0.97 -32.58 36.26
CA GLU A 344 0.31 -33.87 36.04
C GLU A 344 1.32 -34.98 35.64
N PHE A 345 2.23 -34.70 34.70
CA PHE A 345 3.27 -35.64 34.26
C PHE A 345 4.22 -36.06 35.39
N TYR A 346 4.68 -35.10 36.21
CA TYR A 346 5.57 -35.40 37.34
C TYR A 346 4.87 -36.24 38.41
N LYS A 347 3.59 -35.96 38.69
CA LYS A 347 2.78 -36.78 39.60
C LYS A 347 2.64 -38.23 39.11
N LEU A 348 2.38 -38.44 37.83
CA LEU A 348 2.27 -39.78 37.25
C LEU A 348 3.57 -40.54 37.32
N ASN A 349 4.70 -39.87 37.28
CA ASN A 349 6.03 -40.46 37.41
C ASN A 349 6.53 -40.58 38.85
N ASN A 350 5.71 -40.23 39.86
CA ASN A 350 6.10 -40.19 41.28
C ASN A 350 7.37 -39.34 41.53
N THR A 351 7.53 -38.26 40.78
CA THR A 351 8.66 -37.34 40.89
C THR A 351 8.18 -36.02 41.53
N GLU A 352 9.04 -35.38 42.34
CA GLU A 352 8.76 -34.11 42.93
C GLU A 352 8.61 -33.02 41.85
N PHE A 353 7.53 -32.24 41.94
CA PHE A 353 7.26 -31.12 41.03
C PHE A 353 7.88 -29.82 41.54
N THR A 354 8.67 -29.17 40.71
CA THR A 354 9.15 -27.80 40.95
C THR A 354 8.68 -26.92 39.77
N PRO A 355 7.92 -25.85 40.03
CA PRO A 355 7.55 -24.91 38.96
C PRO A 355 8.76 -24.33 38.23
N LEU A 356 8.63 -24.06 36.94
CA LEU A 356 9.61 -23.29 36.21
C LEU A 356 9.44 -21.83 36.59
N ASP A 357 10.52 -21.19 37.03
CA ASP A 357 10.52 -19.74 37.29
C ASP A 357 10.65 -19.00 35.94
N MET A 358 9.53 -18.93 35.24
CA MET A 358 9.44 -18.27 33.94
C MET A 358 8.52 -17.06 34.00
N GLU A 359 9.12 -15.88 33.86
CA GLU A 359 8.35 -14.65 33.65
C GLU A 359 8.21 -14.38 32.15
N PRO A 360 6.97 -14.08 31.65
CA PRO A 360 6.77 -13.69 30.26
C PRO A 360 7.45 -12.35 29.99
N LYS A 361 8.49 -12.35 29.17
CA LYS A 361 9.15 -11.13 28.71
C LYS A 361 8.59 -10.74 27.34
N VAL A 362 7.83 -9.65 27.30
CA VAL A 362 7.33 -9.07 26.06
C VAL A 362 7.93 -7.68 25.92
N ILE A 363 8.70 -7.48 24.87
CA ILE A 363 9.46 -6.25 24.62
C ILE A 363 9.27 -5.79 23.16
N THR A 364 9.57 -4.52 22.93
CA THR A 364 9.63 -3.96 21.59
C THR A 364 11.00 -4.20 20.95
N TYR A 365 11.08 -4.15 19.61
CA TYR A 365 12.37 -4.18 18.92
C TYR A 365 13.28 -3.01 19.35
N LYS A 366 12.74 -1.83 19.61
CA LYS A 366 13.46 -0.68 20.17
C LYS A 366 14.17 -1.01 21.49
N GLU A 367 13.50 -1.76 22.37
CA GLU A 367 14.09 -2.18 23.67
C GLU A 367 15.16 -3.24 23.47
N LEU A 368 14.92 -4.21 22.56
CA LEU A 368 15.92 -5.21 22.17
C LEU A 368 17.18 -4.54 21.61
N TYR A 369 17.00 -3.65 20.63
CA TYR A 369 18.10 -2.89 20.03
C TYR A 369 18.87 -2.06 21.08
N LYS A 370 18.18 -1.39 22.00
CA LYS A 370 18.81 -0.63 23.07
C LYS A 370 19.67 -1.52 23.98
N SER A 371 19.23 -2.73 24.31
CA SER A 371 20.02 -3.70 25.09
C SER A 371 21.28 -4.11 24.33
N ALA A 372 21.16 -4.51 23.07
CA ALA A 372 22.31 -4.89 22.22
C ALA A 372 23.30 -3.73 22.03
N TYR A 373 22.80 -2.51 21.79
CA TYR A 373 23.62 -1.32 21.63
C TYR A 373 24.38 -0.95 22.92
N SER A 374 23.80 -1.20 24.09
CA SER A 374 24.46 -0.99 25.36
C SER A 374 25.69 -1.92 25.55
N ASN A 375 25.68 -3.09 24.92
CA ASN A 375 26.77 -4.08 24.99
C ASN A 375 27.83 -3.83 23.92
N GLU A 376 27.43 -3.58 22.66
CA GLU A 376 28.34 -3.51 21.50
C GLU A 376 28.68 -2.09 21.04
N GLY A 377 27.86 -1.08 21.42
CA GLY A 377 28.03 0.30 20.95
C GLY A 377 27.90 0.41 19.42
N GLU A 378 28.71 1.25 18.80
CA GLU A 378 28.69 1.49 17.34
C GLU A 378 29.01 0.23 16.49
N LYS A 379 29.65 -0.77 17.08
CA LYS A 379 29.92 -2.03 16.38
C LYS A 379 28.66 -2.79 16.01
N LEU A 380 27.56 -2.60 16.75
CA LEU A 380 26.28 -3.20 16.41
C LEU A 380 25.80 -2.76 15.03
N GLU A 381 25.95 -1.48 14.69
CA GLU A 381 25.57 -0.94 13.38
C GLU A 381 26.39 -1.56 12.23
N GLU A 382 27.69 -1.81 12.47
CA GLU A 382 28.56 -2.47 11.50
C GLU A 382 28.09 -3.90 11.25
N LYS A 383 27.73 -4.64 12.32
CA LYS A 383 27.22 -6.03 12.25
C LYS A 383 25.86 -6.10 11.54
N ILE A 384 24.93 -5.20 11.85
CA ILE A 384 23.64 -5.10 11.18
C ILE A 384 23.84 -4.86 9.68
N ARG A 385 24.74 -3.94 9.32
CA ARG A 385 25.06 -3.64 7.92
C ARG A 385 25.70 -4.84 7.21
N GLU A 386 26.57 -5.57 7.88
CA GLU A 386 27.17 -6.81 7.35
C GLU A 386 26.09 -7.88 7.07
N VAL A 387 25.16 -8.10 8.00
CA VAL A 387 24.01 -9.02 7.80
C VAL A 387 23.16 -8.58 6.62
N PHE A 388 22.87 -7.27 6.52
CA PHE A 388 22.12 -6.70 5.42
C PHE A 388 22.83 -6.94 4.08
N ASP A 389 24.08 -6.53 3.94
CA ASP A 389 24.84 -6.64 2.68
C ASP A 389 25.03 -8.09 2.21
N ASN A 390 25.17 -9.03 3.15
CA ASN A 390 25.31 -10.45 2.84
C ASN A 390 23.98 -11.15 2.49
N SER A 391 22.83 -10.49 2.67
CA SER A 391 21.53 -11.17 2.57
C SER A 391 20.51 -10.47 1.67
N LYS A 392 20.72 -9.20 1.33
CA LYS A 392 19.77 -8.38 0.57
C LYS A 392 19.42 -8.90 -0.82
N ASP A 393 20.35 -9.64 -1.45
CA ASP A 393 20.13 -10.20 -2.80
C ASP A 393 19.46 -11.59 -2.76
N GLU A 394 19.35 -12.21 -1.58
CA GLU A 394 18.82 -13.56 -1.42
C GLU A 394 17.47 -13.60 -0.71
N LEU A 395 17.16 -12.59 0.13
CA LEU A 395 15.97 -12.56 0.98
C LEU A 395 14.98 -11.49 0.54
N GLN A 396 13.70 -11.80 0.72
CA GLN A 396 12.65 -10.80 0.65
C GLN A 396 12.79 -9.82 1.82
N GLN A 397 12.30 -8.59 1.64
CA GLN A 397 12.45 -7.48 2.58
C GLN A 397 12.03 -7.84 4.01
N GLN A 398 10.90 -8.52 4.21
CA GLN A 398 10.42 -8.91 5.54
C GLN A 398 11.34 -9.95 6.19
N ASP A 399 11.85 -10.93 5.43
CA ASP A 399 12.76 -11.95 5.94
C ASP A 399 14.14 -11.35 6.25
N LEU A 400 14.58 -10.37 5.49
CA LEU A 400 15.79 -9.59 5.75
C LEU A 400 15.70 -8.81 7.06
N ALA A 401 14.57 -8.09 7.25
CA ALA A 401 14.32 -7.37 8.50
C ALA A 401 14.30 -8.31 9.72
N LEU A 402 13.67 -9.49 9.60
CA LEU A 402 13.65 -10.49 10.67
C LEU A 402 15.05 -11.12 10.94
N LYS A 403 15.88 -11.23 9.92
CA LYS A 403 17.28 -11.67 10.11
C LYS A 403 18.10 -10.62 10.87
N ILE A 404 17.81 -9.33 10.68
CA ILE A 404 18.39 -8.26 11.49
C ILE A 404 17.93 -8.37 12.95
N VAL A 405 16.64 -8.69 13.20
CA VAL A 405 16.16 -8.95 14.57
C VAL A 405 16.95 -10.08 15.23
N ASP A 406 17.20 -11.19 14.51
CA ASP A 406 17.98 -12.33 15.02
C ASP A 406 19.42 -11.95 15.39
N GLU A 407 20.07 -11.12 14.57
CA GLU A 407 21.41 -10.60 14.84
C GLU A 407 21.43 -9.67 16.06
N VAL A 408 20.45 -8.74 16.17
CA VAL A 408 20.34 -7.85 17.34
C VAL A 408 20.06 -8.64 18.61
N ASP A 409 19.22 -9.68 18.54
CA ASP A 409 18.93 -10.57 19.67
C ASP A 409 20.16 -11.30 20.18
N TYR A 410 21.08 -11.67 19.28
CA TYR A 410 22.34 -12.34 19.64
C TYR A 410 23.23 -11.48 20.55
N TYR A 411 23.17 -10.15 20.40
CA TYR A 411 23.98 -9.21 21.19
C TYR A 411 23.21 -8.57 22.36
N ALA A 412 21.91 -8.84 22.47
CA ALA A 412 21.11 -8.31 23.57
C ALA A 412 21.31 -9.16 24.84
N ASP A 413 21.40 -8.49 25.99
CA ASP A 413 21.48 -9.14 27.31
C ASP A 413 20.08 -9.34 27.90
N ILE A 414 19.25 -10.15 27.18
CA ILE A 414 17.87 -10.46 27.60
C ILE A 414 17.69 -11.98 27.57
N GLU A 415 18.01 -12.61 28.69
CA GLU A 415 17.94 -14.06 28.83
C GLU A 415 16.51 -14.57 29.01
N GLY A 416 16.29 -15.84 28.69
CA GLY A 416 15.06 -16.59 28.90
C GLY A 416 14.01 -16.39 27.79
N PRO A 417 12.84 -17.05 27.92
CA PRO A 417 11.78 -16.97 26.94
C PRO A 417 11.27 -15.54 26.77
N LYS A 418 11.11 -15.11 25.52
CA LYS A 418 10.69 -13.74 25.22
C LYS A 418 9.92 -13.62 23.90
N ILE A 419 9.16 -12.54 23.79
CA ILE A 419 8.50 -12.10 22.57
C ILE A 419 8.99 -10.69 22.26
N VAL A 420 9.52 -10.49 21.06
CA VAL A 420 9.88 -9.18 20.53
C VAL A 420 8.85 -8.76 19.51
N ILE A 421 8.31 -7.53 19.65
CA ILE A 421 7.28 -6.97 18.78
C ILE A 421 7.84 -5.75 18.06
N GLY A 422 7.53 -5.63 16.77
CA GLY A 422 7.90 -4.48 15.96
C GLY A 422 7.13 -4.45 14.64
N PHE A 423 7.62 -3.62 13.73
CA PHE A 423 7.03 -3.43 12.41
C PHE A 423 7.95 -3.97 11.32
N LEU A 424 7.36 -4.45 10.24
CA LEU A 424 8.04 -4.80 8.99
C LEU A 424 7.58 -3.87 7.87
N PRO A 425 8.41 -3.63 6.87
CA PRO A 425 7.98 -2.93 5.68
C PRO A 425 6.99 -3.77 4.84
N PRO A 426 6.17 -3.14 3.98
CA PRO A 426 5.96 -1.69 3.89
C PRO A 426 4.95 -1.18 4.94
N TYR A 427 5.11 0.06 5.37
CA TYR A 427 4.13 0.78 6.18
C TYR A 427 3.45 1.85 5.34
N TYR A 428 2.12 1.88 5.38
CA TYR A 428 1.31 2.91 4.73
C TYR A 428 0.61 3.76 5.79
N PRO A 429 0.95 5.06 5.89
CA PRO A 429 0.19 5.97 6.75
C PRO A 429 -1.27 6.05 6.33
N SER A 430 -2.18 6.07 7.28
CA SER A 430 -3.59 6.37 6.98
C SER A 430 -3.80 7.87 6.80
N ILE A 431 -4.72 8.24 5.92
CA ILE A 431 -5.14 9.62 5.72
C ILE A 431 -6.66 9.71 5.83
N LEU A 432 -7.11 10.61 6.71
CA LEU A 432 -8.50 11.00 6.82
C LEU A 432 -8.62 12.51 6.69
N ASN A 433 -9.60 12.97 5.93
CA ASN A 433 -9.91 14.39 5.86
C ASN A 433 -10.78 14.79 7.07
N GLU A 434 -10.15 15.41 8.07
CA GLU A 434 -10.81 15.83 9.32
C GLU A 434 -11.35 17.27 9.28
N ASN A 435 -11.35 17.96 8.14
CA ASN A 435 -11.75 19.37 8.01
C ASN A 435 -10.92 20.35 8.89
N LYS A 436 -9.71 20.01 9.25
CA LYS A 436 -8.89 20.82 10.15
C LYS A 436 -8.28 22.05 9.45
N THR A 437 -7.88 21.92 8.20
CA THR A 437 -7.28 23.02 7.43
C THR A 437 -8.27 23.65 6.45
N GLU A 438 -7.98 24.86 5.97
CA GLU A 438 -8.80 25.51 4.93
C GLU A 438 -8.78 24.69 3.62
N LYS A 439 -7.66 24.05 3.28
CA LYS A 439 -7.56 23.15 2.13
C LYS A 439 -8.44 21.91 2.31
N ASP A 440 -8.49 21.31 3.51
CA ASP A 440 -9.38 20.18 3.81
C ASP A 440 -10.87 20.56 3.67
N LYS A 441 -11.23 21.75 4.14
CA LYS A 441 -12.61 22.29 3.99
C LYS A 441 -12.94 22.56 2.52
N LYS A 442 -12.00 23.14 1.75
CA LYS A 442 -12.14 23.37 0.31
C LYS A 442 -12.34 22.03 -0.41
N LEU A 443 -11.53 21.01 -0.11
CA LEU A 443 -11.68 19.67 -0.67
C LEU A 443 -13.11 19.13 -0.46
N ASN A 444 -13.59 19.10 0.79
CA ASN A 444 -14.92 18.57 1.09
C ASN A 444 -16.05 19.36 0.39
N LYS A 445 -15.92 20.68 0.30
CA LYS A 445 -16.89 21.53 -0.42
C LYS A 445 -16.93 21.19 -1.92
N ILE A 446 -15.76 21.00 -2.53
CA ILE A 446 -15.64 20.66 -3.96
C ILE A 446 -16.20 19.26 -4.21
N VAL A 447 -15.81 18.26 -3.41
CA VAL A 447 -16.29 16.87 -3.55
C VAL A 447 -17.81 16.80 -3.44
N ASN A 448 -18.42 17.48 -2.44
CA ASN A 448 -19.87 17.52 -2.32
C ASN A 448 -20.55 18.18 -3.53
N LYS A 449 -19.94 19.22 -4.12
CA LYS A 449 -20.42 19.86 -5.35
C LYS A 449 -20.36 18.90 -6.55
N LEU A 450 -19.27 18.16 -6.71
CA LEU A 450 -19.10 17.17 -7.77
C LEU A 450 -20.14 16.05 -7.66
N ILE A 451 -20.30 15.48 -6.46
CA ILE A 451 -21.30 14.44 -6.18
C ILE A 451 -22.71 14.92 -6.52
N LYS A 452 -23.08 16.10 -6.02
CA LYS A 452 -24.40 16.67 -6.32
C LYS A 452 -24.59 16.83 -7.83
N ARG A 453 -23.61 17.42 -8.53
CA ARG A 453 -23.68 17.65 -9.97
C ARG A 453 -23.81 16.36 -10.77
N TYR A 454 -23.05 15.33 -10.39
CA TYR A 454 -23.17 14.01 -11.01
C TYR A 454 -24.55 13.41 -10.79
N ASN A 455 -25.02 13.36 -9.54
CA ASN A 455 -26.31 12.75 -9.20
C ASN A 455 -27.47 13.49 -9.88
N ASP A 456 -27.45 14.84 -9.89
CA ASP A 456 -28.50 15.64 -10.53
C ASP A 456 -28.52 15.47 -12.07
N LYS A 457 -27.35 15.31 -12.70
CA LYS A 457 -27.25 15.23 -14.17
C LYS A 457 -27.52 13.85 -14.75
N TYR A 458 -27.09 12.80 -14.04
CA TYR A 458 -27.10 11.43 -14.55
C TYR A 458 -28.09 10.52 -13.80
N ASP A 459 -28.95 11.08 -12.93
CA ASP A 459 -29.78 10.31 -11.99
C ASP A 459 -28.96 9.23 -11.25
N GLY A 460 -27.75 9.61 -10.88
CA GLY A 460 -26.71 8.72 -10.39
C GLY A 460 -26.75 8.52 -8.87
N ASN A 461 -25.91 7.63 -8.38
CA ASN A 461 -25.80 7.31 -6.96
C ASN A 461 -24.34 7.40 -6.47
N MET A 462 -23.68 8.53 -6.73
CA MET A 462 -22.32 8.77 -6.25
C MET A 462 -22.34 9.22 -4.78
N LYS A 463 -21.37 8.73 -4.00
CA LYS A 463 -21.21 9.00 -2.57
C LYS A 463 -19.80 9.48 -2.23
N LEU A 464 -19.69 10.24 -1.16
CA LEU A 464 -18.41 10.47 -0.50
C LEU A 464 -18.06 9.26 0.38
N SER A 465 -16.84 8.76 0.25
CA SER A 465 -16.21 7.89 1.25
C SER A 465 -15.01 8.61 1.88
N LYS A 466 -14.91 8.60 3.20
CA LYS A 466 -13.82 9.30 3.92
C LYS A 466 -12.46 8.65 3.72
N SER A 467 -12.44 7.38 3.32
CA SER A 467 -11.22 6.63 3.05
C SER A 467 -11.46 5.60 1.96
N PHE A 468 -10.48 5.43 1.08
CA PHE A 468 -10.32 4.26 0.24
C PHE A 468 -9.77 3.13 1.12
N LEU A 469 -10.44 1.97 1.13
CA LEU A 469 -10.04 0.84 1.98
C LEU A 469 -8.97 -0.06 1.35
N GLY A 470 -8.68 0.12 0.06
CA GLY A 470 -7.48 -0.40 -0.57
C GLY A 470 -6.24 0.36 -0.12
N ILE A 471 -5.08 -0.21 -0.34
CA ILE A 471 -3.81 0.50 -0.17
C ILE A 471 -3.64 1.40 -1.40
N SER A 472 -3.10 2.60 -1.21
CA SER A 472 -2.86 3.55 -2.29
C SER A 472 -1.64 4.41 -1.97
N ASP A 473 -0.93 4.77 -3.00
CA ASP A 473 0.20 5.71 -2.98
C ASP A 473 -0.14 7.07 -2.37
N LEU A 474 -1.43 7.44 -2.34
CA LEU A 474 -1.90 8.66 -1.66
C LEU A 474 -1.44 8.73 -0.20
N SER A 475 -1.24 7.59 0.45
CA SER A 475 -0.77 7.47 1.84
C SER A 475 0.52 8.24 2.14
N TYR A 476 1.35 8.53 1.12
CA TYR A 476 2.65 9.17 1.32
C TYR A 476 2.66 10.69 1.13
N TYR A 477 1.51 11.35 0.90
CA TYR A 477 1.47 12.79 0.64
C TYR A 477 0.92 13.63 1.79
N LYS A 478 0.47 12.97 2.86
CA LYS A 478 0.03 13.61 4.10
C LYS A 478 0.31 12.69 5.29
N LEU A 479 0.71 13.24 6.41
CA LEU A 479 0.94 12.49 7.63
C LEU A 479 0.01 13.01 8.74
N MET A 480 -0.88 12.15 9.22
CA MET A 480 -1.88 12.54 10.24
C MET A 480 -1.26 12.63 11.64
N ASP A 481 -0.28 11.79 11.92
CA ASP A 481 0.37 11.71 13.23
C ASP A 481 1.89 11.54 13.08
N TYR A 482 2.55 12.62 12.68
CA TYR A 482 3.99 12.66 12.46
C TYR A 482 4.79 12.22 13.70
N VAL A 483 4.39 12.68 14.90
CA VAL A 483 5.15 12.43 16.13
C VAL A 483 5.14 10.93 16.48
N ASN A 484 3.98 10.30 16.52
CA ASN A 484 3.89 8.89 16.86
C ASN A 484 4.53 7.98 15.80
N VAL A 485 4.39 8.32 14.51
CA VAL A 485 5.09 7.57 13.44
C VAL A 485 6.60 7.65 13.64
N LYS A 486 7.16 8.84 13.87
CA LYS A 486 8.60 9.03 14.06
C LYS A 486 9.13 8.36 15.34
N GLU A 487 8.39 8.41 16.44
CA GLU A 487 8.84 7.91 17.75
C GLU A 487 8.58 6.42 17.98
N TYR A 488 7.58 5.84 17.32
CA TYR A 488 7.16 4.46 17.55
C TYR A 488 7.34 3.54 16.33
N LEU A 489 7.15 4.02 15.10
CA LEU A 489 7.38 3.20 13.91
C LEU A 489 8.87 3.04 13.64
N LYS A 490 9.56 4.17 13.38
CA LYS A 490 10.97 4.20 12.99
C LYS A 490 11.88 3.33 13.89
N PRO A 491 11.89 3.51 15.23
CA PRO A 491 12.78 2.74 16.09
C PRO A 491 12.36 1.29 16.32
N ASN A 492 11.19 0.88 15.85
CA ASN A 492 10.68 -0.49 15.94
C ASN A 492 10.61 -1.21 14.58
N MET A 493 11.26 -0.65 13.54
CA MET A 493 11.40 -1.27 12.21
C MET A 493 12.87 -1.60 11.97
N PRO A 494 13.24 -2.90 11.92
CA PRO A 494 14.65 -3.33 11.97
C PRO A 494 15.52 -2.88 10.80
N ASP A 495 14.95 -2.78 9.60
CA ASP A 495 15.65 -2.40 8.36
C ASP A 495 15.54 -0.92 8.00
N TRP A 496 15.03 -0.08 8.93
CA TRP A 496 14.88 1.37 8.69
C TRP A 496 16.23 2.04 8.42
N GLY A 497 16.32 2.73 7.28
CA GLY A 497 17.53 3.40 6.81
C GLY A 497 18.53 2.49 6.11
N LEU A 498 18.20 1.21 5.90
CA LEU A 498 18.95 0.25 5.11
C LEU A 498 18.28 0.02 3.75
N ASP A 499 17.21 -0.77 3.72
CA ASP A 499 16.42 -1.01 2.50
C ASP A 499 15.13 -0.21 2.46
N TYR A 500 14.56 0.11 3.61
CA TYR A 500 13.31 0.82 3.75
C TYR A 500 13.47 2.09 4.58
N GLU A 501 12.96 3.19 4.07
CA GLU A 501 12.88 4.46 4.79
C GLU A 501 11.77 5.33 4.21
N LEU A 502 10.96 5.93 5.07
CA LEU A 502 10.00 6.96 4.68
C LEU A 502 10.59 8.35 4.93
N PRO A 503 10.48 9.28 3.99
CA PRO A 503 10.90 10.67 4.15
C PRO A 503 9.88 11.43 5.04
N LEU A 504 9.80 11.04 6.32
CA LEU A 504 8.75 11.50 7.24
C LEU A 504 8.69 13.03 7.39
N ASP A 505 9.85 13.67 7.46
CA ASP A 505 9.94 15.12 7.60
C ASP A 505 9.42 15.82 6.34
N GLU A 506 9.75 15.29 5.17
CA GLU A 506 9.30 15.78 3.87
C GLU A 506 7.80 15.51 3.62
N ILE A 507 7.27 14.37 4.04
CA ILE A 507 5.83 14.07 3.97
C ILE A 507 5.06 15.07 4.84
N ASN A 508 5.56 15.33 6.06
CA ASN A 508 4.96 16.28 6.98
C ASN A 508 5.03 17.74 6.47
N GLU A 509 6.13 18.13 5.79
CA GLU A 509 6.26 19.44 5.12
C GLU A 509 5.30 19.57 3.94
N LEU A 510 5.16 18.50 3.15
CA LEU A 510 4.33 18.48 1.94
C LEU A 510 2.84 18.65 2.28
N ASN A 511 2.29 17.81 3.15
CA ASN A 511 0.97 17.87 3.76
C ASN A 511 -0.15 18.31 2.79
N ILE A 512 -0.32 17.60 1.67
CA ILE A 512 -1.30 17.91 0.64
C ILE A 512 -2.61 17.14 0.93
N PRO A 513 -3.79 17.78 0.81
CA PRO A 513 -5.05 17.05 0.80
C PRO A 513 -5.11 16.04 -0.34
N VAL A 514 -5.66 14.87 -0.08
CA VAL A 514 -5.74 13.76 -1.05
C VAL A 514 -7.17 13.49 -1.47
N MET A 515 -7.34 13.09 -2.73
CA MET A 515 -8.61 12.66 -3.28
C MET A 515 -8.37 11.51 -4.27
N ASN A 516 -9.16 10.44 -4.18
CA ASN A 516 -9.25 9.47 -5.26
C ASN A 516 -10.56 9.67 -6.03
N LEU A 517 -10.44 9.92 -7.33
CA LEU A 517 -11.52 10.05 -8.30
C LEU A 517 -11.09 9.35 -9.59
N GLY A 518 -11.36 8.07 -9.70
CA GLY A 518 -10.88 7.23 -10.77
C GLY A 518 -11.96 6.56 -11.61
N VAL A 519 -11.52 5.60 -12.41
CA VAL A 519 -12.39 4.82 -13.28
C VAL A 519 -13.32 3.90 -12.47
N TYR A 520 -14.40 3.43 -13.07
CA TYR A 520 -15.22 2.39 -12.47
C TYR A 520 -14.81 1.03 -13.00
N GLY A 521 -14.24 0.23 -12.11
CA GLY A 521 -13.71 -1.09 -12.43
C GLY A 521 -14.25 -2.19 -11.52
N LYS A 522 -14.07 -3.43 -11.94
CA LYS A 522 -14.41 -4.62 -11.16
C LYS A 522 -13.32 -5.67 -11.30
N ASP A 523 -13.17 -6.49 -10.27
CA ASP A 523 -12.25 -7.63 -10.21
C ASP A 523 -10.78 -7.25 -10.49
N SER A 524 -10.33 -6.06 -10.04
CA SER A 524 -8.88 -5.74 -9.99
C SER A 524 -8.09 -6.90 -9.38
N HIS A 525 -6.90 -7.19 -9.92
CA HIS A 525 -6.03 -8.31 -9.53
C HIS A 525 -6.60 -9.71 -9.79
N LYS A 526 -7.67 -9.84 -10.63
CA LYS A 526 -8.27 -11.14 -10.98
C LYS A 526 -8.40 -11.29 -12.49
N HIS A 527 -8.56 -12.52 -12.93
CA HIS A 527 -8.72 -12.92 -14.36
C HIS A 527 -9.72 -12.04 -15.13
N TYR A 528 -10.83 -11.69 -14.48
CA TYR A 528 -11.90 -10.91 -15.12
C TYR A 528 -11.83 -9.42 -14.73
N GLU A 529 -10.61 -8.89 -14.51
CA GLU A 529 -10.44 -7.46 -14.34
C GLU A 529 -11.03 -6.72 -15.53
N ARG A 530 -11.90 -5.74 -15.24
CA ARG A 530 -12.62 -5.02 -16.27
C ARG A 530 -12.95 -3.59 -15.88
N LEU A 531 -13.05 -2.74 -16.88
CA LEU A 531 -13.37 -1.32 -16.77
C LEU A 531 -14.69 -1.03 -17.49
N GLU A 532 -15.61 -0.33 -16.84
CA GLU A 532 -16.84 0.20 -17.44
C GLU A 532 -16.50 1.47 -18.24
N GLN A 533 -16.79 1.44 -19.56
CA GLN A 533 -16.27 2.44 -20.47
C GLN A 533 -17.09 3.75 -20.46
N ASN A 534 -18.42 3.68 -20.28
CA ASN A 534 -19.26 4.89 -20.35
C ASN A 534 -18.92 5.86 -19.22
N PHE A 535 -18.90 5.41 -17.96
CA PHE A 535 -18.50 6.27 -16.85
C PHE A 535 -17.04 6.71 -17.00
N SER A 536 -16.15 5.76 -17.31
CA SER A 536 -14.70 6.00 -17.27
C SER A 536 -14.22 6.92 -18.39
N PHE A 537 -14.84 6.88 -19.59
CA PHE A 537 -14.37 7.67 -20.73
C PHE A 537 -15.28 8.83 -21.11
N GLU A 538 -16.56 8.83 -20.70
CA GLU A 538 -17.49 9.91 -21.05
C GLU A 538 -17.84 10.80 -19.85
N ILE A 539 -17.81 10.29 -18.63
CA ILE A 539 -18.26 11.04 -17.44
C ILE A 539 -17.08 11.50 -16.59
N LEU A 540 -16.16 10.59 -16.25
CA LEU A 540 -15.01 10.87 -15.41
C LEU A 540 -14.13 12.02 -15.91
N PRO A 541 -13.82 12.16 -17.23
CA PRO A 541 -13.02 13.28 -17.73
C PRO A 541 -13.63 14.65 -17.39
N PHE A 542 -14.96 14.77 -17.47
CA PHE A 542 -15.65 16.01 -17.10
C PHE A 542 -15.66 16.25 -15.59
N LEU A 543 -15.78 15.19 -14.77
CA LEU A 543 -15.71 15.32 -13.32
C LEU A 543 -14.30 15.75 -12.88
N LEU A 544 -13.24 15.18 -13.47
CA LEU A 544 -11.86 15.58 -13.21
C LEU A 544 -11.59 17.02 -13.67
N LYS A 545 -12.04 17.39 -14.88
CA LYS A 545 -11.93 18.77 -15.36
C LYS A 545 -12.64 19.76 -14.41
N ASP A 546 -13.86 19.42 -13.96
CA ASP A 546 -14.62 20.25 -12.99
C ASP A 546 -13.90 20.33 -11.63
N ALA A 547 -13.31 19.22 -11.16
CA ALA A 547 -12.49 19.20 -9.96
C ALA A 547 -11.27 20.14 -10.09
N ILE A 548 -10.47 19.98 -11.15
CA ILE A 548 -9.27 20.77 -11.42
C ILE A 548 -9.63 22.26 -11.41
N THR A 549 -10.63 22.68 -12.19
CA THR A 549 -11.07 24.08 -12.26
C THR A 549 -11.45 24.60 -10.87
N ASN A 550 -12.28 23.87 -10.10
CA ASN A 550 -12.71 24.33 -8.77
C ASN A 550 -11.58 24.38 -7.73
N PHE A 551 -10.54 23.57 -7.87
CA PHE A 551 -9.37 23.65 -6.99
C PHE A 551 -8.45 24.81 -7.34
N LEU A 552 -8.36 25.15 -8.61
CA LEU A 552 -7.51 26.24 -9.10
C LEU A 552 -8.16 27.64 -8.96
N ASP A 553 -9.49 27.72 -9.02
CA ASP A 553 -10.25 28.93 -8.67
C ASP A 553 -10.10 29.26 -7.17
#